data_5475fe88c3a24574491a7b6289cda4be
#
_entry.id   5475fe88c3a24574491a7b6289cda4be
#
_cell.length_a   1.000
_cell.length_b   1.000
_cell.length_c   1.000
_cell.angle_alpha   90.00
_cell.angle_beta   90.00
_cell.angle_gamma   90.00
#
_symmetry.space_group_name_H-M   'P 1'
#
loop_
_entity.id
_entity.type
_entity.pdbx_description
1 polymer ?
#
loop_
_entity_poly.entity_id
_entity_poly.type
_entity_poly.pdbx_seq_one_letter_code
_entity_poly.pdbx_strand_id
1 'polypeptide(L)'
;MTLKNSLRIPLLGISKTVDRDQYGAYLVAVPITTVIFAMGSLALQLGALGVAGGAVIGLLWSMTLGLIAGKLNRRDSWKPYLANAPVLLAIIATGLLIGGGYMYGFLMNAAVREPSTTYATLSALMQPTVPYYIVVNTLMEALIIPLVVFLNWHIPKRRALILIAVLVYFVMRVWTYITYAEMRLEISTHPLSPADVEWFKETLRNDFRGVLNVITHVAFILAAFIPARRVEALEDRAAGARVSLNQA
;
A
#
# COMPACT_ATOMS: atom_id res chain seq x y z
N MET A 1 35.47 -3.89 18.77
CA MET A 1 35.83 -2.64 18.05
C MET A 1 34.97 -2.56 16.79
N THR A 2 33.78 -1.96 16.90
CA THR A 2 32.74 -1.94 15.84
C THR A 2 32.81 -0.61 15.11
N LEU A 3 33.30 -0.65 13.89
CA LEU A 3 33.38 0.52 12.98
C LEU A 3 31.94 1.02 12.67
N LYS A 4 31.53 2.13 13.26
CA LYS A 4 30.38 2.92 12.85
C LYS A 4 30.71 3.61 11.53
N ASN A 5 30.43 2.97 10.40
CA ASN A 5 30.49 3.64 9.10
C ASN A 5 29.27 4.56 8.94
N SER A 6 29.45 5.84 9.25
CA SER A 6 28.48 6.88 8.92
C SER A 6 28.70 7.33 7.47
N LEU A 7 27.80 6.98 6.58
CA LEU A 7 27.73 7.58 5.25
C LEU A 7 27.21 9.03 5.38
N ARG A 8 28.07 10.02 5.12
CA ARG A 8 27.67 11.43 4.99
C ARG A 8 27.23 11.67 3.55
N ILE A 9 25.95 11.94 3.36
CA ILE A 9 25.44 12.44 2.08
C ILE A 9 25.50 13.96 2.11
N PRO A 10 26.36 14.63 1.30
CA PRO A 10 26.60 16.08 1.39
C PRO A 10 25.51 16.95 0.73
N LEU A 11 24.41 16.38 0.23
CA LEU A 11 23.33 17.13 -0.40
C LEU A 11 22.30 17.60 0.64
N LEU A 12 22.23 18.93 0.85
CA LEU A 12 21.24 19.69 1.63
C LEU A 12 21.53 20.01 3.09
N GLY A 13 22.78 20.08 3.55
CA GLY A 13 23.03 20.63 4.90
C GLY A 13 22.37 19.90 6.08
N ILE A 14 21.73 18.76 5.85
CA ILE A 14 21.09 17.89 6.85
C ILE A 14 22.16 16.96 7.40
N SER A 15 23.06 17.53 8.19
CA SER A 15 24.03 16.79 9.00
C SER A 15 23.31 16.13 10.19
N LYS A 16 22.46 15.14 9.95
CA LYS A 16 22.06 14.16 10.96
C LYS A 16 22.07 12.81 10.30
N THR A 17 22.92 11.94 10.82
CA THR A 17 23.02 10.53 10.47
C THR A 17 21.63 9.93 10.29
N VAL A 18 21.22 9.71 9.02
CA VAL A 18 20.10 8.85 8.70
C VAL A 18 20.53 7.48 9.20
N ASP A 19 19.76 6.93 10.14
CA ASP A 19 20.05 5.61 10.69
C ASP A 19 20.11 4.63 9.52
N ARG A 20 21.17 3.83 9.45
CA ARG A 20 21.41 2.88 8.34
C ARG A 20 20.21 1.97 8.10
N ASP A 21 19.46 1.69 9.16
CA ASP A 21 18.23 0.90 9.09
C ASP A 21 17.08 1.64 8.38
N GLN A 22 17.01 2.98 8.46
CA GLN A 22 16.00 3.75 7.76
C GLN A 22 16.29 3.94 6.27
N TYR A 23 17.57 3.93 5.86
CA TYR A 23 17.95 4.11 4.45
C TYR A 23 17.30 3.08 3.54
N GLY A 24 17.26 1.80 3.97
CA GLY A 24 16.58 0.75 3.21
C GLY A 24 15.09 0.98 3.00
N ALA A 25 14.40 1.59 3.98
CA ALA A 25 12.99 1.95 3.84
C ALA A 25 12.77 3.01 2.75
N TYR A 26 13.66 4.01 2.67
CA TYR A 26 13.61 5.03 1.61
C TYR A 26 13.83 4.42 0.22
N LEU A 27 14.75 3.46 0.08
CA LEU A 27 15.02 2.79 -1.20
C LEU A 27 13.81 1.99 -1.73
N VAL A 28 12.87 1.62 -0.87
CA VAL A 28 11.66 0.91 -1.26
C VAL A 28 10.47 1.86 -1.38
N ALA A 29 10.16 2.63 -0.34
CA ALA A 29 8.95 3.43 -0.30
C ALA A 29 8.96 4.58 -1.31
N VAL A 30 10.11 5.26 -1.49
CA VAL A 30 10.19 6.43 -2.38
C VAL A 30 9.99 6.06 -3.85
N PRO A 31 10.70 5.08 -4.44
CA PRO A 31 10.47 4.70 -5.83
C PRO A 31 9.03 4.21 -6.09
N ILE A 32 8.49 3.38 -5.21
CA ILE A 32 7.13 2.85 -5.33
C ILE A 32 6.12 3.99 -5.37
N THR A 33 6.16 4.90 -4.40
CA THR A 33 5.24 6.04 -4.34
C THR A 33 5.41 6.97 -5.55
N THR A 34 6.65 7.23 -5.97
CA THR A 34 6.95 8.05 -7.15
C THR A 34 6.33 7.47 -8.42
N VAL A 35 6.53 6.16 -8.66
CA VAL A 35 5.99 5.48 -9.83
C VAL A 35 4.47 5.47 -9.80
N ILE A 36 3.85 5.17 -8.66
CA ILE A 36 2.40 5.14 -8.54
C ILE A 36 1.77 6.51 -8.83
N PHE A 37 2.33 7.59 -8.30
CA PHE A 37 1.83 8.94 -8.56
C PHE A 37 2.02 9.35 -10.03
N ALA A 38 3.12 8.98 -10.65
CA ALA A 38 3.34 9.19 -12.08
C ALA A 38 2.32 8.41 -12.93
N MET A 39 2.09 7.13 -12.60
CA MET A 39 1.11 6.27 -13.30
C MET A 39 -0.33 6.76 -13.09
N GLY A 40 -0.67 7.24 -11.89
CA GLY A 40 -1.97 7.87 -11.62
C GLY A 40 -2.19 9.11 -12.49
N SER A 41 -1.18 9.96 -12.64
CA SER A 41 -1.23 11.14 -13.49
C SER A 41 -1.32 10.77 -14.99
N LEU A 42 -0.67 9.69 -15.40
CA LEU A 42 -0.78 9.14 -16.75
C LEU A 42 -2.22 8.65 -17.01
N ALA A 43 -2.78 7.88 -16.09
CA ALA A 43 -4.14 7.36 -16.19
C ALA A 43 -5.20 8.47 -16.25
N LEU A 44 -4.95 9.59 -15.58
CA LEU A 44 -5.79 10.80 -15.65
C LEU A 44 -5.53 11.65 -16.93
N GLN A 45 -4.70 11.17 -17.84
CA GLN A 45 -4.37 11.83 -19.11
C GLN A 45 -3.84 13.26 -18.95
N LEU A 46 -3.09 13.54 -17.88
CA LEU A 46 -2.56 14.88 -17.57
C LEU A 46 -1.38 15.31 -18.45
N GLY A 47 -1.03 14.52 -19.47
CA GLY A 47 0.10 14.78 -20.37
C GLY A 47 1.47 14.62 -19.69
N ALA A 48 2.55 14.83 -20.44
CA ALA A 48 3.91 14.61 -19.97
C ALA A 48 4.28 15.47 -18.75
N LEU A 49 3.84 16.73 -18.71
CA LEU A 49 4.07 17.62 -17.56
C LEU A 49 3.31 17.15 -16.31
N GLY A 50 2.09 16.64 -16.48
CA GLY A 50 1.31 16.08 -15.39
C GLY A 50 1.95 14.82 -14.82
N VAL A 51 2.48 13.93 -15.67
CA VAL A 51 3.22 12.72 -15.24
C VAL A 51 4.50 13.10 -14.48
N ALA A 52 5.27 14.06 -15.00
CA ALA A 52 6.46 14.56 -14.31
C ALA A 52 6.11 15.21 -12.96
N GLY A 53 5.05 16.01 -12.92
CA GLY A 53 4.50 16.62 -11.71
C GLY A 53 4.06 15.56 -10.68
N GLY A 54 3.35 14.54 -11.11
CA GLY A 54 2.95 13.40 -10.28
C GLY A 54 4.16 12.70 -9.67
N ALA A 55 5.19 12.42 -10.47
CA ALA A 55 6.44 11.84 -9.98
C ALA A 55 7.10 12.69 -8.90
N VAL A 56 7.23 14.00 -9.14
CA VAL A 56 7.82 14.95 -8.15
C VAL A 56 6.99 14.98 -6.88
N ILE A 57 5.67 15.05 -6.98
CA ILE A 57 4.77 15.04 -5.81
C ILE A 57 4.94 13.73 -5.03
N GLY A 58 4.94 12.57 -5.69
CA GLY A 58 5.13 11.26 -5.07
C GLY A 58 6.47 11.14 -4.35
N LEU A 59 7.55 11.64 -4.96
CA LEU A 59 8.88 11.71 -4.37
C LEU A 59 8.86 12.54 -3.08
N LEU A 60 8.42 13.80 -3.15
CA LEU A 60 8.42 14.74 -2.02
C LEU A 60 7.50 14.25 -0.90
N TRP A 61 6.34 13.70 -1.25
CA TRP A 61 5.38 13.16 -0.30
C TRP A 61 5.96 11.98 0.48
N SER A 62 6.54 11.00 -0.22
CA SER A 62 7.15 9.84 0.43
C SER A 62 8.34 10.22 1.30
N MET A 63 9.18 11.15 0.87
CA MET A 63 10.28 11.69 1.69
C MET A 63 9.75 12.35 2.97
N THR A 64 8.68 13.15 2.86
CA THR A 64 8.04 13.81 4.01
C THR A 64 7.51 12.78 5.01
N LEU A 65 6.80 11.75 4.53
CA LEU A 65 6.31 10.66 5.37
C LEU A 65 7.45 9.91 6.06
N GLY A 66 8.56 9.67 5.35
CA GLY A 66 9.75 9.04 5.92
C GLY A 66 10.38 9.88 7.04
N LEU A 67 10.44 11.21 6.88
CA LEU A 67 10.92 12.12 7.93
C LEU A 67 10.00 12.12 9.15
N ILE A 68 8.69 12.14 8.93
CA ILE A 68 7.68 12.05 10.00
C ILE A 68 7.83 10.71 10.73
N ALA A 69 7.85 9.59 10.00
CA ALA A 69 8.03 8.26 10.56
C ALA A 69 9.34 8.14 11.36
N GLY A 70 10.43 8.72 10.86
CA GLY A 70 11.70 8.77 11.57
C GLY A 70 11.64 9.53 12.90
N LYS A 71 10.89 10.64 12.97
CA LYS A 71 10.65 11.36 14.23
C LYS A 71 9.78 10.54 15.20
N LEU A 72 8.74 9.90 14.68
CA LEU A 72 7.83 9.08 15.48
C LEU A 72 8.55 7.85 16.06
N ASN A 73 9.40 7.19 15.28
CA ASN A 73 10.18 6.02 15.72
C ASN A 73 11.18 6.32 16.84
N ARG A 74 11.48 7.59 17.14
CA ARG A 74 12.32 7.98 18.28
C ARG A 74 11.58 7.92 19.62
N ARG A 75 10.25 7.80 19.62
CA ARG A 75 9.43 7.73 20.83
C ARG A 75 9.19 6.26 21.20
N ASP A 76 10.04 5.70 22.07
CA ASP A 76 10.03 4.26 22.42
C ASP A 76 8.68 3.75 22.94
N SER A 77 7.96 4.57 23.73
CA SER A 77 6.64 4.20 24.27
C SER A 77 5.54 4.04 23.18
N TRP A 78 5.70 4.69 22.04
CA TRP A 78 4.71 4.70 20.95
C TRP A 78 5.05 3.73 19.81
N LYS A 79 6.31 3.27 19.74
CA LYS A 79 6.78 2.38 18.66
C LYS A 79 5.86 1.21 18.36
N PRO A 80 5.37 0.42 19.36
CA PRO A 80 4.52 -0.73 19.05
C PRO A 80 3.20 -0.35 18.42
N TYR A 81 2.59 0.75 18.87
CA TYR A 81 1.33 1.25 18.34
C TYR A 81 1.52 1.80 16.92
N LEU A 82 2.58 2.60 16.73
CA LEU A 82 2.93 3.19 15.42
C LEU A 82 3.28 2.12 14.38
N ALA A 83 3.92 1.02 14.79
CA ALA A 83 4.21 -0.09 13.89
C ALA A 83 2.96 -0.91 13.55
N ASN A 84 2.03 -1.09 14.50
CA ASN A 84 0.83 -1.90 14.30
C ASN A 84 -0.26 -1.16 13.52
N ALA A 85 -0.48 0.13 13.81
CA ALA A 85 -1.58 0.90 13.22
C ALA A 85 -1.60 0.86 11.67
N PRO A 86 -0.50 1.15 10.95
CA PRO A 86 -0.52 1.12 9.49
C PRO A 86 -0.69 -0.30 8.93
N VAL A 87 -0.25 -1.36 9.64
CA VAL A 87 -0.50 -2.75 9.22
C VAL A 87 -1.99 -3.09 9.35
N LEU A 88 -2.64 -2.68 10.44
CA LEU A 88 -4.08 -2.86 10.61
C LEU A 88 -4.87 -2.07 9.55
N LEU A 89 -4.46 -0.83 9.26
CA LEU A 89 -5.06 -0.05 8.18
C LEU A 89 -4.88 -0.73 6.82
N ALA A 90 -3.71 -1.34 6.56
CA ALA A 90 -3.47 -2.10 5.34
C ALA A 90 -4.38 -3.33 5.23
N ILE A 91 -4.60 -4.05 6.33
CA ILE A 91 -5.55 -5.18 6.39
C ILE A 91 -6.97 -4.71 6.10
N ILE A 92 -7.42 -3.62 6.74
CA ILE A 92 -8.74 -3.06 6.49
C ILE A 92 -8.89 -2.62 5.03
N ALA A 93 -7.94 -1.86 4.50
CA ALA A 93 -8.01 -1.34 3.13
C ALA A 93 -7.97 -2.47 2.08
N THR A 94 -7.10 -3.47 2.25
CA THR A 94 -7.08 -4.64 1.36
C THR A 94 -8.33 -5.50 1.50
N GLY A 95 -8.91 -5.63 2.70
CA GLY A 95 -10.20 -6.25 2.92
C GLY A 95 -11.34 -5.54 2.19
N LEU A 96 -11.35 -4.22 2.20
CA LEU A 96 -12.29 -3.40 1.43
C LEU A 96 -12.11 -3.62 -0.08
N LEU A 97 -10.87 -3.66 -0.59
CA LEU A 97 -10.59 -3.91 -2.00
C LEU A 97 -11.07 -5.31 -2.43
N ILE A 98 -10.86 -6.32 -1.60
CA ILE A 98 -11.31 -7.70 -1.86
C ILE A 98 -12.85 -7.76 -1.80
N GLY A 99 -13.45 -7.31 -0.70
CA GLY A 99 -14.91 -7.35 -0.50
C GLY A 99 -15.66 -6.57 -1.58
N GLY A 100 -15.21 -5.34 -1.87
CA GLY A 100 -15.77 -4.53 -2.95
C GLY A 100 -15.60 -5.17 -4.32
N GLY A 101 -14.42 -5.77 -4.60
CA GLY A 101 -14.15 -6.46 -5.87
C GLY A 101 -15.02 -7.68 -6.09
N TYR A 102 -15.15 -8.54 -5.10
CA TYR A 102 -16.01 -9.71 -5.19
C TYR A 102 -17.49 -9.34 -5.29
N MET A 103 -17.97 -8.44 -4.42
CA MET A 103 -19.38 -8.00 -4.47
C MET A 103 -19.72 -7.40 -5.83
N TYR A 104 -18.85 -6.51 -6.34
CA TYR A 104 -19.01 -5.94 -7.66
C TYR A 104 -19.00 -7.01 -8.76
N GLY A 105 -18.05 -7.95 -8.72
CA GLY A 105 -17.97 -9.05 -9.69
C GLY A 105 -19.23 -9.93 -9.69
N PHE A 106 -19.80 -10.26 -8.52
CA PHE A 106 -21.05 -11.00 -8.41
C PHE A 106 -22.25 -10.23 -8.98
N LEU A 107 -22.39 -8.95 -8.61
CA LEU A 107 -23.49 -8.11 -9.09
C LEU A 107 -23.45 -7.93 -10.60
N MET A 108 -22.27 -7.62 -11.15
CA MET A 108 -22.11 -7.45 -12.59
C MET A 108 -22.33 -8.75 -13.36
N ASN A 109 -21.81 -9.88 -12.86
CA ASN A 109 -22.02 -11.18 -13.50
C ASN A 109 -23.50 -11.59 -13.50
N ALA A 110 -24.23 -11.32 -12.41
CA ALA A 110 -25.67 -11.56 -12.34
C ALA A 110 -26.42 -10.63 -13.32
N ALA A 111 -26.10 -9.34 -13.31
CA ALA A 111 -26.75 -8.36 -14.19
C ALA A 111 -26.52 -8.63 -15.68
N VAL A 112 -25.30 -9.02 -16.07
CA VAL A 112 -24.98 -9.33 -17.48
C VAL A 112 -25.68 -10.60 -17.97
N ARG A 113 -26.02 -11.54 -17.07
CA ARG A 113 -26.74 -12.78 -17.43
C ARG A 113 -28.25 -12.61 -17.51
N GLU A 114 -28.80 -11.53 -16.94
CA GLU A 114 -30.22 -11.27 -16.93
C GLU A 114 -30.65 -10.61 -18.25
N PRO A 115 -31.48 -11.29 -19.10
CA PRO A 115 -31.86 -10.78 -20.43
C PRO A 115 -32.59 -9.42 -20.38
N SER A 116 -33.26 -9.09 -19.28
CA SER A 116 -33.98 -7.84 -19.09
C SER A 116 -33.09 -6.67 -18.68
N THR A 117 -31.81 -6.92 -18.36
CA THR A 117 -30.88 -5.88 -17.93
C THR A 117 -30.49 -4.97 -19.08
N THR A 118 -30.75 -3.68 -18.92
CA THR A 118 -30.38 -2.65 -19.89
C THR A 118 -28.95 -2.16 -19.66
N TYR A 119 -28.34 -1.56 -20.69
CA TYR A 119 -27.03 -0.89 -20.56
C TYR A 119 -27.07 0.25 -19.53
N ALA A 120 -28.20 0.95 -19.39
CA ALA A 120 -28.37 1.97 -18.35
C ALA A 120 -28.25 1.37 -16.93
N THR A 121 -28.84 0.21 -16.71
CA THR A 121 -28.74 -0.53 -15.43
C THR A 121 -27.29 -0.93 -15.15
N LEU A 122 -26.58 -1.47 -16.16
CA LEU A 122 -25.18 -1.83 -16.03
C LEU A 122 -24.31 -0.61 -15.72
N SER A 123 -24.54 0.49 -16.39
CA SER A 123 -23.85 1.79 -16.12
C SER A 123 -24.09 2.25 -14.68
N ALA A 124 -25.33 2.21 -14.21
CA ALA A 124 -25.68 2.61 -12.85
C ALA A 124 -25.00 1.73 -11.77
N LEU A 125 -24.73 0.46 -12.07
CA LEU A 125 -23.98 -0.44 -11.20
C LEU A 125 -22.46 -0.17 -11.23
N MET A 126 -21.92 0.23 -12.38
CA MET A 126 -20.48 0.45 -12.57
C MET A 126 -20.00 1.79 -12.04
N GLN A 127 -20.72 2.85 -12.32
CA GLN A 127 -20.30 4.23 -12.00
C GLN A 127 -19.88 4.44 -10.54
N PRO A 128 -20.60 3.95 -9.51
CA PRO A 128 -20.22 4.16 -8.12
C PRO A 128 -18.93 3.43 -7.72
N THR A 129 -18.51 2.41 -8.47
CA THR A 129 -17.31 1.63 -8.11
C THR A 129 -16.02 2.40 -8.37
N VAL A 130 -16.00 3.27 -9.37
CA VAL A 130 -14.80 4.04 -9.74
C VAL A 130 -14.36 4.96 -8.59
N PRO A 131 -15.20 5.88 -8.04
CA PRO A 131 -14.81 6.72 -6.92
C PRO A 131 -14.46 5.89 -5.66
N TYR A 132 -15.16 4.79 -5.42
CA TYR A 132 -14.82 3.88 -4.32
C TYR A 132 -13.38 3.38 -4.42
N TYR A 133 -12.98 2.83 -5.57
CA TYR A 133 -11.62 2.32 -5.77
C TYR A 133 -10.58 3.44 -5.81
N ILE A 134 -10.91 4.62 -6.32
CA ILE A 134 -10.01 5.77 -6.26
C ILE A 134 -9.69 6.11 -4.81
N VAL A 135 -10.68 6.23 -3.94
CA VAL A 135 -10.47 6.58 -2.52
C VAL A 135 -9.64 5.52 -1.81
N VAL A 136 -10.04 4.25 -1.89
CA VAL A 136 -9.34 3.17 -1.15
C VAL A 136 -7.91 2.99 -1.65
N ASN A 137 -7.69 3.00 -2.97
CA ASN A 137 -6.36 2.87 -3.53
C ASN A 137 -5.49 4.09 -3.21
N THR A 138 -6.02 5.31 -3.29
CA THR A 138 -5.26 6.52 -2.95
C THR A 138 -4.81 6.48 -1.49
N LEU A 139 -5.66 6.06 -0.55
CA LEU A 139 -5.26 5.87 0.85
C LEU A 139 -4.16 4.82 1.00
N MET A 140 -4.29 3.69 0.29
CA MET A 140 -3.26 2.64 0.30
C MET A 140 -1.93 3.17 -0.24
N GLU A 141 -1.94 3.82 -1.38
CA GLU A 141 -0.77 4.23 -2.15
C GLU A 141 -0.07 5.44 -1.56
N ALA A 142 -0.85 6.45 -1.18
CA ALA A 142 -0.28 7.70 -0.69
C ALA A 142 0.09 7.66 0.80
N LEU A 143 -0.58 6.87 1.61
CA LEU A 143 -0.42 6.93 3.06
C LEU A 143 -0.01 5.58 3.66
N ILE A 144 -0.83 4.53 3.45
CA ILE A 144 -0.70 3.28 4.19
C ILE A 144 0.59 2.56 3.83
N ILE A 145 0.88 2.34 2.55
CA ILE A 145 2.07 1.62 2.08
C ILE A 145 3.36 2.31 2.53
N PRO A 146 3.58 3.62 2.30
CA PRO A 146 4.78 4.28 2.80
C PRO A 146 4.93 4.15 4.31
N LEU A 147 3.86 4.37 5.09
CA LEU A 147 3.92 4.27 6.55
C LEU A 147 4.18 2.85 7.04
N VAL A 148 3.57 1.83 6.42
CA VAL A 148 3.85 0.42 6.75
C VAL A 148 5.32 0.10 6.57
N VAL A 149 5.93 0.54 5.47
CA VAL A 149 7.35 0.33 5.18
C VAL A 149 8.23 1.08 6.18
N PHE A 150 8.03 2.39 6.36
CA PHE A 150 8.89 3.21 7.23
C PHE A 150 8.81 2.83 8.70
N LEU A 151 7.60 2.54 9.22
CA LEU A 151 7.39 2.28 10.64
C LEU A 151 7.70 0.83 11.06
N ASN A 152 7.81 -0.11 10.09
CA ASN A 152 8.11 -1.51 10.39
C ASN A 152 9.50 -1.96 9.91
N TRP A 153 10.30 -1.08 9.34
CA TRP A 153 11.59 -1.45 8.73
C TRP A 153 12.55 -2.10 9.71
N HIS A 154 12.49 -1.69 10.96
CA HIS A 154 13.35 -2.19 12.04
C HIS A 154 12.99 -3.60 12.55
N ILE A 155 11.91 -4.22 12.07
CA ILE A 155 11.45 -5.55 12.47
C ILE A 155 11.70 -6.55 11.31
N PRO A 156 12.83 -7.28 11.25
CA PRO A 156 13.26 -8.00 10.04
C PRO A 156 12.25 -9.01 9.50
N LYS A 157 11.67 -9.85 10.38
CA LYS A 157 10.68 -10.87 9.98
C LYS A 157 9.40 -10.23 9.42
N ARG A 158 8.91 -9.18 10.10
CA ARG A 158 7.73 -8.42 9.70
C ARG A 158 7.97 -7.67 8.40
N ARG A 159 9.14 -7.05 8.28
CA ARG A 159 9.59 -6.37 7.06
C ARG A 159 9.54 -7.27 5.84
N ALA A 160 10.00 -8.53 5.93
CA ALA A 160 9.97 -9.46 4.82
C ALA A 160 8.54 -9.69 4.29
N LEU A 161 7.57 -9.92 5.17
CA LEU A 161 6.17 -10.10 4.80
C LEU A 161 5.56 -8.81 4.22
N ILE A 162 5.88 -7.66 4.80
CA ILE A 162 5.46 -6.35 4.30
C ILE A 162 6.01 -6.12 2.89
N LEU A 163 7.28 -6.44 2.65
CA LEU A 163 7.87 -6.29 1.32
C LEU A 163 7.22 -7.18 0.28
N ILE A 164 6.86 -8.42 0.64
CA ILE A 164 6.08 -9.31 -0.24
C ILE A 164 4.71 -8.66 -0.55
N ALA A 165 3.98 -8.22 0.47
CA ALA A 165 2.68 -7.57 0.29
C ALA A 165 2.77 -6.33 -0.60
N VAL A 166 3.74 -5.46 -0.33
CA VAL A 166 3.95 -4.21 -1.07
C VAL A 166 4.37 -4.47 -2.52
N LEU A 167 5.24 -5.46 -2.76
CA LEU A 167 5.65 -5.83 -4.11
C LEU A 167 4.48 -6.39 -4.93
N VAL A 168 3.71 -7.32 -4.35
CA VAL A 168 2.53 -7.90 -5.03
C VAL A 168 1.50 -6.82 -5.33
N TYR A 169 1.21 -5.95 -4.36
CA TYR A 169 0.32 -4.81 -4.55
C TYR A 169 0.83 -3.86 -5.64
N PHE A 170 2.11 -3.53 -5.63
CA PHE A 170 2.71 -2.64 -6.62
C PHE A 170 2.60 -3.20 -8.04
N VAL A 171 2.94 -4.48 -8.24
CA VAL A 171 2.78 -5.16 -9.54
C VAL A 171 1.33 -5.11 -10.01
N MET A 172 0.39 -5.43 -9.12
CA MET A 172 -1.04 -5.37 -9.42
C MET A 172 -1.49 -3.94 -9.80
N ARG A 173 -0.97 -2.91 -9.11
CA ARG A 173 -1.34 -1.51 -9.40
C ARG A 173 -0.78 -1.03 -10.72
N VAL A 174 0.49 -1.32 -11.01
CA VAL A 174 1.08 -1.01 -12.33
C VAL A 174 0.28 -1.66 -13.44
N TRP A 175 -0.05 -2.95 -13.29
CA TRP A 175 -0.92 -3.66 -14.22
C TRP A 175 -2.29 -2.98 -14.37
N THR A 176 -2.91 -2.58 -13.27
CA THR A 176 -4.20 -1.87 -13.29
C THR A 176 -4.13 -0.56 -14.04
N TYR A 177 -3.08 0.23 -13.83
CA TYR A 177 -2.91 1.51 -14.51
C TYR A 177 -2.69 1.34 -16.02
N ILE A 178 -1.91 0.35 -16.43
CA ILE A 178 -1.61 0.10 -17.85
C ILE A 178 -2.83 -0.47 -18.59
N THR A 179 -3.57 -1.38 -17.95
CA THR A 179 -4.57 -2.19 -18.65
C THR A 179 -6.00 -1.70 -18.47
N TYR A 180 -6.32 -1.12 -17.29
CA TYR A 180 -7.73 -0.90 -16.93
C TYR A 180 -8.11 0.55 -16.61
N ALA A 181 -7.14 1.40 -16.22
CA ALA A 181 -7.49 2.69 -15.64
C ALA A 181 -8.17 3.63 -16.64
N GLU A 182 -7.65 3.73 -17.85
CA GLU A 182 -8.20 4.59 -18.89
C GLU A 182 -9.64 4.20 -19.22
N MET A 183 -9.89 2.96 -19.61
CA MET A 183 -11.21 2.45 -19.92
C MET A 183 -12.20 2.60 -18.76
N ARG A 184 -11.74 2.36 -17.51
CA ARG A 184 -12.61 2.52 -16.35
C ARG A 184 -13.01 3.96 -16.07
N LEU A 185 -12.13 4.91 -16.31
CA LEU A 185 -12.43 6.32 -16.20
C LEU A 185 -13.40 6.76 -17.32
N GLU A 186 -13.18 6.30 -18.54
CA GLU A 186 -14.06 6.57 -19.66
C GLU A 186 -15.47 6.05 -19.41
N ILE A 187 -15.63 4.78 -19.04
CA ILE A 187 -16.93 4.16 -18.71
C ILE A 187 -17.62 4.87 -17.55
N SER A 188 -16.88 5.49 -16.62
CA SER A 188 -17.50 6.22 -15.50
C SER A 188 -18.19 7.51 -15.92
N THR A 189 -17.87 8.04 -17.10
CA THR A 189 -18.37 9.33 -17.60
C THR A 189 -19.44 9.19 -18.68
N HIS A 190 -19.59 8.01 -19.28
CA HIS A 190 -20.51 7.75 -20.38
C HIS A 190 -21.43 6.54 -20.11
N PRO A 191 -22.63 6.47 -20.69
CA PRO A 191 -23.45 5.26 -20.69
C PRO A 191 -22.71 4.12 -21.40
N LEU A 192 -22.79 2.90 -20.86
CA LEU A 192 -22.17 1.72 -21.48
C LEU A 192 -22.70 1.46 -22.87
N SER A 193 -21.81 1.18 -23.80
CA SER A 193 -22.12 0.64 -25.13
C SER A 193 -22.05 -0.89 -25.11
N PRO A 194 -22.58 -1.56 -26.16
CA PRO A 194 -22.40 -3.01 -26.33
C PRO A 194 -20.93 -3.44 -26.34
N ALA A 195 -20.05 -2.65 -26.93
CA ALA A 195 -18.61 -2.91 -26.96
C ALA A 195 -17.97 -2.88 -25.57
N ASP A 196 -18.39 -1.95 -24.73
CA ASP A 196 -17.91 -1.84 -23.33
C ASP A 196 -18.32 -3.08 -22.52
N VAL A 197 -19.51 -3.60 -22.73
CA VAL A 197 -19.99 -4.81 -22.04
C VAL A 197 -19.20 -6.04 -22.47
N GLU A 198 -18.91 -6.20 -23.76
CA GLU A 198 -18.09 -7.33 -24.23
C GLU A 198 -16.65 -7.23 -23.72
N TRP A 199 -16.03 -6.05 -23.78
CA TRP A 199 -14.72 -5.81 -23.18
C TRP A 199 -14.74 -6.16 -21.68
N PHE A 200 -15.79 -5.76 -20.98
CA PHE A 200 -15.92 -6.03 -19.55
C PHE A 200 -16.02 -7.53 -19.24
N LYS A 201 -16.78 -8.28 -20.03
CA LYS A 201 -16.89 -9.76 -19.89
C LYS A 201 -15.55 -10.43 -20.10
N GLU A 202 -14.79 -10.02 -21.12
CA GLU A 202 -13.46 -10.54 -21.40
C GLU A 202 -12.48 -10.22 -20.28
N THR A 203 -12.51 -8.97 -19.83
CA THR A 203 -11.69 -8.48 -18.72
C THR A 203 -11.94 -9.24 -17.43
N LEU A 204 -13.22 -9.47 -17.06
CA LEU A 204 -13.56 -10.24 -15.85
C LEU A 204 -13.06 -11.67 -15.90
N ARG A 205 -13.05 -12.29 -17.07
CA ARG A 205 -12.58 -13.68 -17.25
C ARG A 205 -11.09 -13.81 -16.97
N ASN A 206 -10.32 -12.79 -17.30
CA ASN A 206 -8.86 -12.77 -17.24
C ASN A 206 -8.29 -11.94 -16.07
N ASP A 207 -9.17 -11.42 -15.20
CA ASP A 207 -8.76 -10.53 -14.10
C ASP A 207 -8.23 -11.32 -12.89
N PHE A 208 -6.91 -11.42 -12.80
CA PHE A 208 -6.24 -12.07 -11.67
C PHE A 208 -5.96 -11.12 -10.48
N ARG A 209 -6.36 -9.85 -10.56
CA ARG A 209 -6.13 -8.86 -9.47
C ARG A 209 -6.79 -9.28 -8.16
N GLY A 210 -7.91 -10.00 -8.22
CA GLY A 210 -8.54 -10.59 -7.03
C GLY A 210 -7.59 -11.49 -6.26
N VAL A 211 -6.86 -12.38 -6.96
CA VAL A 211 -5.86 -13.28 -6.35
C VAL A 211 -4.71 -12.50 -5.75
N LEU A 212 -4.17 -11.49 -6.47
CA LEU A 212 -3.08 -10.65 -5.96
C LEU A 212 -3.50 -9.85 -4.74
N ASN A 213 -4.73 -9.34 -4.68
CA ASN A 213 -5.28 -8.68 -3.50
C ASN A 213 -5.36 -9.65 -2.30
N VAL A 214 -5.78 -10.89 -2.50
CA VAL A 214 -5.81 -11.92 -1.43
C VAL A 214 -4.40 -12.20 -0.93
N ILE A 215 -3.42 -12.40 -1.81
CA ILE A 215 -2.02 -12.62 -1.42
C ILE A 215 -1.50 -11.42 -0.60
N THR A 216 -1.75 -10.20 -1.06
CA THR A 216 -1.38 -8.97 -0.36
C THR A 216 -2.02 -8.90 1.04
N HIS A 217 -3.30 -9.20 1.13
CA HIS A 217 -4.06 -9.20 2.39
C HIS A 217 -3.52 -10.23 3.38
N VAL A 218 -3.32 -11.47 2.93
CA VAL A 218 -2.77 -12.55 3.76
C VAL A 218 -1.36 -12.18 4.26
N ALA A 219 -0.52 -11.60 3.41
CA ALA A 219 0.83 -11.19 3.82
C ALA A 219 0.79 -10.09 4.90
N PHE A 220 -0.15 -9.12 4.84
CA PHE A 220 -0.34 -8.15 5.91
C PHE A 220 -0.89 -8.78 7.19
N ILE A 221 -1.83 -9.72 7.09
CA ILE A 221 -2.32 -10.48 8.26
C ILE A 221 -1.16 -11.21 8.93
N LEU A 222 -0.36 -11.97 8.18
CA LEU A 222 0.80 -12.68 8.71
C LEU A 222 1.82 -11.72 9.35
N ALA A 223 2.03 -10.54 8.74
CA ALA A 223 2.87 -9.50 9.32
C ALA A 223 2.33 -8.99 10.67
N ALA A 224 1.01 -8.89 10.84
CA ALA A 224 0.40 -8.45 12.09
C ALA A 224 0.64 -9.42 13.25
N PHE A 225 0.77 -10.71 13.00
CA PHE A 225 1.10 -11.71 14.03
C PHE A 225 2.54 -11.63 14.55
N ILE A 226 3.43 -10.91 13.85
CA ILE A 226 4.81 -10.72 14.32
C ILE A 226 4.83 -9.52 15.28
N PRO A 227 5.18 -9.74 16.58
CA PRO A 227 5.13 -8.67 17.57
C PRO A 227 6.09 -7.53 17.23
N ALA A 228 5.63 -6.30 17.44
CA ALA A 228 6.43 -5.09 17.24
C ALA A 228 7.43 -4.84 18.39
N ARG A 229 7.25 -5.50 19.54
CA ARG A 229 8.21 -5.51 20.67
C ARG A 229 9.11 -6.72 20.54
N ARG A 230 10.41 -6.56 20.80
CA ARG A 230 11.29 -7.69 21.05
C ARG A 230 10.86 -8.35 22.36
N VAL A 231 10.54 -9.63 22.31
CA VAL A 231 10.26 -10.47 23.49
C VAL A 231 11.48 -10.51 24.40
N GLU A 232 12.70 -10.40 23.83
CA GLU A 232 13.99 -10.31 24.53
C GLU A 232 14.01 -9.29 25.70
N ALA A 233 13.37 -8.12 25.50
CA ALA A 233 13.34 -7.10 26.57
C ALA A 233 12.46 -7.49 27.76
N LEU A 234 11.54 -8.42 27.60
CA LEU A 234 10.73 -8.98 28.71
C LEU A 234 11.46 -10.13 29.39
N GLU A 235 12.19 -10.95 28.64
CA GLU A 235 12.99 -12.05 29.17
C GLU A 235 14.19 -11.52 29.97
N ASP A 236 14.88 -10.47 29.48
CA ASP A 236 15.96 -9.81 30.20
C ASP A 236 15.50 -9.16 31.52
N ARG A 237 14.30 -8.52 31.49
CA ARG A 237 13.69 -7.99 32.72
C ARG A 237 13.25 -9.08 33.68
N ALA A 238 12.72 -10.19 33.17
CA ALA A 238 12.33 -11.33 33.99
C ALA A 238 13.56 -12.05 34.58
N ALA A 239 14.66 -12.17 33.81
CA ALA A 239 15.92 -12.71 34.26
C ALA A 239 16.57 -11.81 35.32
N GLY A 240 16.61 -10.50 35.11
CA GLY A 240 17.11 -9.51 36.07
C GLY A 240 16.32 -9.51 37.39
N ALA A 241 14.98 -9.62 37.31
CA ALA A 241 14.15 -9.72 38.51
C ALA A 241 14.35 -11.01 39.30
N ARG A 242 14.63 -12.14 38.63
CA ARG A 242 14.97 -13.41 39.29
C ARG A 242 16.32 -13.38 39.99
N VAL A 243 17.30 -12.70 39.40
CA VAL A 243 18.63 -12.54 40.03
C VAL A 243 18.53 -11.68 41.29
N SER A 244 17.75 -10.61 41.27
CA SER A 244 17.57 -9.74 42.44
C SER A 244 16.81 -10.42 43.60
N LEU A 245 15.86 -11.32 43.29
CA LEU A 245 15.14 -12.12 44.32
C LEU A 245 16.00 -13.20 44.95
N ASN A 246 17.01 -13.71 44.27
CA ASN A 246 17.92 -14.72 44.82
C ASN A 246 19.09 -14.12 45.63
N GLN A 247 19.22 -12.80 45.63
CA GLN A 247 20.24 -12.07 46.39
C GLN A 247 19.70 -11.40 47.67
N ALA A 248 18.41 -11.44 47.89
CA ALA A 248 17.72 -10.95 49.08
C ALA A 248 17.36 -12.11 50.04
#